data_c086ddcd1e896f12569d6b8eecfefc25
#
_entry.id   c086ddcd1e896f12569d6b8eecfefc25
#
_cell.length_a   1.000
_cell.length_b   1.000
_cell.length_c   1.000
_cell.angle_alpha   90.00
_cell.angle_beta   90.00
_cell.angle_gamma   90.00
#
_symmetry.space_group_name_H-M   'P 1'
#
loop_
_entity.id
_entity.type
_entity.pdbx_description
1 polymer ?
#
loop_
_entity_poly.entity_id
_entity_poly.type
_entity_poly.pdbx_seq_one_letter_code
_entity_poly.pdbx_strand_id
1 'polypeptide(L)'
;MKKTYFTITGTWFCYGTDIFHKKDKVKLIKEPDNRYDSEAIRVEIKGLGKVGYVANSPNTVLGKSLSAGRLYDRIEEKAKGTVVAVTEQGVLCKLTPKKKKELRVENEGDENDEIRF
;
A
#
# COMPACT_ATOMS: atom_id res chain seq x y z
N MET A 1 -2.91 -18.93 3.40
CA MET A 1 -2.07 -17.89 2.88
C MET A 1 -1.79 -16.81 3.89
N LYS A 2 -0.55 -16.44 4.01
CA LYS A 2 -0.20 -15.39 4.93
C LYS A 2 -0.61 -14.04 4.42
N LYS A 3 -1.26 -13.26 5.25
CA LYS A 3 -1.59 -11.89 4.91
C LYS A 3 -0.46 -10.98 5.33
N THR A 4 -0.19 -9.97 4.53
CA THR A 4 0.87 -9.00 4.78
C THR A 4 0.23 -7.66 5.11
N TYR A 5 0.66 -7.07 6.21
CA TYR A 5 0.12 -5.79 6.67
C TYR A 5 1.21 -4.73 6.67
N PHE A 6 0.81 -3.49 6.49
CA PHE A 6 1.71 -2.33 6.58
C PHE A 6 0.95 -1.17 7.20
N THR A 7 1.69 -0.16 7.62
CA THR A 7 1.11 1.02 8.28
C THR A 7 1.38 2.25 7.43
N ILE A 8 0.37 3.11 7.27
CA ILE A 8 0.56 4.41 6.64
C ILE A 8 0.80 5.43 7.74
N THR A 9 1.86 6.22 7.59
CA THR A 9 2.20 7.29 8.52
C THR A 9 2.46 8.57 7.75
N GLY A 10 2.75 9.66 8.49
CA GLY A 10 3.03 10.95 7.85
C GLY A 10 1.80 11.59 7.24
N THR A 11 0.63 11.14 7.65
CA THR A 11 -0.61 11.62 7.04
C THR A 11 -0.90 13.09 7.36
N TRP A 12 -0.38 13.59 8.49
CA TRP A 12 -0.64 15.00 8.86
C TRP A 12 0.02 15.98 7.90
N PHE A 13 1.00 15.53 7.12
CA PHE A 13 1.61 16.39 6.09
C PHE A 13 0.78 16.40 4.81
N CYS A 14 -0.27 15.61 4.76
CA CYS A 14 -1.12 15.49 3.58
C CYS A 14 -2.55 15.86 3.96
N TYR A 15 -3.42 14.87 4.13
CA TYR A 15 -4.83 15.11 4.42
C TYR A 15 -5.25 14.68 5.82
N GLY A 16 -4.29 14.21 6.65
CA GLY A 16 -4.62 13.66 7.94
C GLY A 16 -5.22 12.27 7.79
N THR A 17 -5.79 11.75 8.88
CA THR A 17 -6.35 10.41 8.87
C THR A 17 -7.84 10.37 8.58
N ASP A 18 -8.51 11.51 8.61
CA ASP A 18 -9.97 11.57 8.45
C ASP A 18 -10.44 11.12 7.07
N ILE A 19 -9.56 11.16 6.08
CA ILE A 19 -9.95 10.77 4.73
C ILE A 19 -9.96 9.25 4.54
N PHE A 20 -9.38 8.51 5.49
CA PHE A 20 -9.27 7.06 5.33
C PHE A 20 -10.50 6.36 5.91
N HIS A 21 -10.99 5.38 5.20
CA HIS A 21 -12.11 4.56 5.65
C HIS A 21 -11.76 3.10 5.44
N LYS A 22 -12.30 2.28 6.33
CA LYS A 22 -12.12 0.85 6.21
C LYS A 22 -12.52 0.38 4.82
N LYS A 23 -11.70 -0.48 4.23
CA LYS A 23 -11.89 -1.05 2.90
C LYS A 23 -11.49 -0.12 1.75
N ASP A 24 -11.04 1.10 2.05
CA ASP A 24 -10.52 1.97 1.00
C ASP A 24 -9.31 1.32 0.33
N LYS A 25 -9.18 1.55 -0.97
CA LYS A 25 -8.04 1.05 -1.74
C LYS A 25 -6.95 2.09 -1.77
N VAL A 26 -5.71 1.64 -1.61
CA VAL A 26 -4.56 2.54 -1.69
C VAL A 26 -3.56 1.97 -2.68
N LYS A 27 -2.72 2.85 -3.22
CA LYS A 27 -1.63 2.48 -4.11
C LYS A 27 -0.31 2.72 -3.40
N LEU A 28 0.62 1.81 -3.59
CA LEU A 28 1.97 1.94 -3.05
C LEU A 28 2.92 2.13 -4.21
N ILE A 29 3.80 3.12 -4.09
CA ILE A 29 4.75 3.46 -5.15
C ILE A 29 6.11 3.66 -4.52
N LYS A 30 7.09 2.85 -4.93
CA LYS A 30 8.46 3.00 -4.42
C LYS A 30 9.06 4.31 -4.87
N GLU A 31 9.83 4.93 -3.99
CA GLU A 31 10.54 6.18 -4.28
C GLU A 31 12.03 5.99 -4.06
N PRO A 32 12.73 5.24 -4.93
CA PRO A 32 14.16 4.98 -4.70
C PRO A 32 15.00 6.25 -4.69
N ASP A 33 14.51 7.33 -5.30
CA ASP A 33 15.21 8.61 -5.32
C ASP A 33 14.85 9.52 -4.16
N ASN A 34 14.08 9.04 -3.18
CA ASN A 34 13.71 9.85 -2.03
C ASN A 34 14.98 10.24 -1.29
N ARG A 35 15.15 11.57 -1.02
CA ARG A 35 16.40 12.05 -0.46
C ARG A 35 16.57 11.70 1.01
N TYR A 36 15.52 11.32 1.69
CA TYR A 36 15.59 10.99 3.12
C TYR A 36 15.58 9.50 3.40
N ASP A 37 15.09 8.69 2.47
CA ASP A 37 14.95 7.27 2.70
C ASP A 37 14.84 6.56 1.35
N SER A 38 15.90 5.84 0.97
CA SER A 38 15.93 5.14 -0.32
C SER A 38 14.92 3.99 -0.37
N GLU A 39 14.36 3.60 0.78
CA GLU A 39 13.33 2.56 0.84
C GLU A 39 11.94 3.14 1.03
N ALA A 40 11.77 4.43 0.77
CA ALA A 40 10.48 5.08 0.93
C ALA A 40 9.46 4.50 -0.03
N ILE A 41 8.26 4.29 0.49
CA ILE A 41 7.13 3.82 -0.32
C ILE A 41 6.00 4.82 -0.11
N ARG A 42 5.69 5.56 -1.17
CA ARG A 42 4.61 6.54 -1.13
C ARG A 42 3.27 5.85 -1.21
N VAL A 43 2.30 6.36 -0.48
CA VAL A 43 0.93 5.84 -0.53
C VAL A 43 0.04 6.90 -1.18
N GLU A 44 -0.76 6.48 -2.14
CA GLU A 44 -1.68 7.37 -2.85
C GLU A 44 -3.09 6.79 -2.85
N ILE A 45 -4.06 7.69 -2.94
CA ILE A 45 -5.45 7.32 -3.16
C ILE A 45 -5.89 7.96 -4.47
N LYS A 46 -6.57 7.19 -5.31
CA LYS A 46 -7.05 7.68 -6.59
C LYS A 46 -7.87 8.96 -6.38
N GLY A 47 -7.51 9.99 -7.12
CA GLY A 47 -8.21 11.27 -7.04
C GLY A 47 -7.63 12.24 -6.02
N LEU A 48 -6.84 11.75 -5.06
CA LEU A 48 -6.24 12.61 -4.05
C LEU A 48 -4.73 12.75 -4.18
N GLY A 49 -4.07 11.77 -4.80
CA GLY A 49 -2.62 11.75 -4.86
C GLY A 49 -2.03 11.25 -3.57
N LYS A 50 -0.89 11.81 -3.16
CA LYS A 50 -0.17 11.33 -1.99
C LYS A 50 -0.95 11.57 -0.71
N VAL A 51 -1.09 10.53 0.10
CA VAL A 51 -1.81 10.63 1.38
C VAL A 51 -0.91 10.24 2.55
N GLY A 52 0.30 9.75 2.31
CA GLY A 52 1.24 9.38 3.35
C GLY A 52 2.33 8.49 2.82
N TYR A 53 3.03 7.84 3.74
CA TYR A 53 4.11 6.90 3.43
C TYR A 53 3.95 5.65 4.27
N VAL A 54 4.52 4.54 3.80
CA VAL A 54 4.58 3.32 4.60
C VAL A 54 5.57 3.57 5.75
N ALA A 55 5.14 3.24 6.98
CA ALA A 55 5.96 3.46 8.16
C ALA A 55 7.23 2.62 8.07
N ASN A 56 8.38 3.23 8.39
CA ASN A 56 9.67 2.55 8.32
C ASN A 56 10.45 2.66 9.63
N SER A 57 9.84 3.16 10.68
CA SER A 57 10.48 3.27 11.99
C SER A 57 9.76 2.36 12.98
N PRO A 58 10.50 1.71 13.89
CA PRO A 58 9.86 0.90 14.93
C PRO A 58 8.82 1.69 15.72
N ASN A 59 8.99 3.02 15.79
CA ASN A 59 8.07 3.87 16.56
C ASN A 59 6.77 4.14 15.82
N THR A 60 6.72 3.91 14.52
CA THR A 60 5.53 4.22 13.73
C THR A 60 4.84 2.99 13.15
N VAL A 61 5.54 1.85 13.13
CA VAL A 61 4.95 0.60 12.63
C VAL A 61 3.99 0.06 13.68
N LEU A 62 2.75 -0.20 13.26
CA LEU A 62 1.73 -0.73 14.16
C LEU A 62 1.82 -2.24 14.28
N GLY A 63 1.95 -2.72 15.52
CA GLY A 63 1.94 -4.15 15.79
C GLY A 63 2.97 -4.91 14.97
N LYS A 64 2.53 -5.96 14.31
CA LYS A 64 3.41 -6.82 13.53
C LYS A 64 3.40 -6.51 12.04
N SER A 65 2.88 -5.34 11.66
CA SER A 65 2.91 -4.94 10.26
C SER A 65 4.36 -4.73 9.81
N LEU A 66 4.59 -4.82 8.51
CA LEU A 66 5.95 -4.70 7.98
C LEU A 66 6.36 -3.25 7.82
N SER A 67 7.61 -2.94 8.15
CA SER A 67 8.17 -1.63 7.85
C SER A 67 8.34 -1.48 6.34
N ALA A 68 8.53 -0.24 5.88
CA ALA A 68 8.74 0.02 4.46
C ALA A 68 9.94 -0.77 3.93
N GLY A 69 11.04 -0.82 4.69
CA GLY A 69 12.21 -1.54 4.25
C GLY A 69 11.94 -3.01 4.03
N ARG A 70 11.17 -3.63 4.92
CA ARG A 70 10.84 -5.04 4.77
C ARG A 70 9.84 -5.27 3.66
N LEU A 71 8.88 -4.37 3.52
CA LEU A 71 7.89 -4.47 2.47
C LEU A 71 8.49 -4.22 1.10
N TYR A 72 9.51 -3.36 1.05
CA TYR A 72 10.16 -2.96 -0.18
C TYR A 72 10.59 -4.15 -1.03
N ASP A 73 11.14 -5.16 -0.36
CA ASP A 73 11.64 -6.34 -1.06
C ASP A 73 10.55 -7.31 -1.48
N ARG A 74 9.34 -7.09 -1.03
CA ARG A 74 8.23 -8.01 -1.32
C ARG A 74 7.30 -7.51 -2.40
N ILE A 75 7.47 -6.27 -2.84
CA ILE A 75 6.60 -5.69 -3.86
C ILE A 75 7.44 -5.21 -5.03
N GLU A 76 6.78 -5.03 -6.16
CA GLU A 76 7.41 -4.44 -7.32
C GLU A 76 7.35 -2.92 -7.18
N GLU A 77 7.68 -2.22 -8.24
CA GLU A 77 7.68 -0.76 -8.22
C GLU A 77 6.38 -0.18 -7.69
N LYS A 78 5.27 -0.84 -8.01
CA LYS A 78 3.95 -0.43 -7.57
C LYS A 78 3.20 -1.62 -7.00
N ALA A 79 2.35 -1.34 -6.03
CA ALA A 79 1.52 -2.38 -5.43
C ALA A 79 0.23 -1.72 -4.95
N LYS A 80 -0.68 -2.52 -4.41
CA LYS A 80 -1.96 -2.03 -3.91
C LYS A 80 -2.22 -2.59 -2.53
N GLY A 81 -3.07 -1.90 -1.80
CA GLY A 81 -3.48 -2.35 -0.49
C GLY A 81 -4.89 -1.90 -0.17
N THR A 82 -5.37 -2.33 0.98
CA THR A 82 -6.72 -2.02 1.45
C THR A 82 -6.66 -1.61 2.91
N VAL A 83 -7.35 -0.53 3.25
CA VAL A 83 -7.38 -0.04 4.63
C VAL A 83 -8.14 -1.04 5.50
N VAL A 84 -7.52 -1.41 6.62
CA VAL A 84 -8.10 -2.34 7.58
C VAL A 84 -8.59 -1.60 8.82
N ALA A 85 -7.81 -0.64 9.32
CA ALA A 85 -8.18 0.10 10.51
C ALA A 85 -7.52 1.47 10.49
N VAL A 86 -8.22 2.47 10.99
CA VAL A 86 -7.70 3.83 11.10
C VAL A 86 -7.51 4.12 12.58
N THR A 87 -6.29 4.50 12.97
CA THR A 87 -5.98 4.82 14.36
C THR A 87 -5.33 6.19 14.45
N GLU A 88 -5.21 6.70 15.67
CA GLU A 88 -4.55 7.99 15.89
C GLU A 88 -3.07 7.92 15.55
N GLN A 89 -2.48 6.74 15.61
CA GLN A 89 -1.06 6.56 15.38
C GLN A 89 -0.73 6.22 13.93
N GLY A 90 -1.73 5.86 13.14
CA GLY A 90 -1.50 5.51 11.75
C GLY A 90 -2.65 4.72 11.19
N VAL A 91 -2.52 4.36 9.92
CA VAL A 91 -3.56 3.61 9.23
C VAL A 91 -3.02 2.23 8.89
N LEU A 92 -3.67 1.21 9.43
CA LEU A 92 -3.26 -0.17 9.18
C LEU A 92 -3.90 -0.66 7.90
N CYS A 93 -3.09 -1.23 7.02
CA CYS A 93 -3.54 -1.72 5.73
C CYS A 93 -3.07 -3.13 5.48
N LYS A 94 -3.78 -3.81 4.62
CA LYS A 94 -3.42 -5.15 4.16
C LYS A 94 -2.95 -5.04 2.71
N LEU A 95 -1.82 -5.67 2.43
CA LEU A 95 -1.30 -5.70 1.07
C LEU A 95 -2.19 -6.58 0.19
N THR A 96 -2.56 -6.07 -0.98
CA THR A 96 -3.34 -6.87 -1.92
C THR A 96 -2.40 -7.86 -2.60
N PRO A 97 -2.70 -9.15 -2.55
CA PRO A 97 -1.83 -10.13 -3.19
C PRO A 97 -1.76 -9.87 -4.70
N LYS A 98 -0.56 -10.04 -5.22
CA LYS A 98 -0.37 -9.91 -6.66
C LYS A 98 -1.09 -11.06 -7.35
N LYS A 99 -1.89 -10.72 -8.37
CA LYS A 99 -2.54 -11.76 -9.13
C LYS A 99 -1.52 -12.56 -9.87
N LYS A 100 -1.63 -13.87 -9.79
CA LYS A 100 -0.80 -14.71 -10.62
C LYS A 100 -1.16 -14.44 -12.05
N LYS A 101 -0.18 -14.16 -12.78
CA LYS A 101 -0.42 -14.07 -14.18
C LYS A 101 -0.84 -15.38 -14.66
N GLU A 102 -1.89 -15.56 -15.00
CA GLU A 102 -2.31 -16.75 -15.33
C GLU A 102 -2.12 -17.00 -16.51
N LEU A 103 -1.80 -17.52 -16.54
CA LEU A 103 -1.64 -17.69 -17.55
C LEU A 103 -2.52 -17.41 -18.52
N ARG A 104 -2.80 -16.76 -18.62
CA ARG A 104 -3.48 -16.11 -19.33
C ARG A 104 -3.90 -15.91 -20.14
N VAL A 105 -4.15 -16.29 -20.00
CA VAL A 105 -4.69 -16.10 -20.64
C VAL A 105 -5.38 -15.32 -20.86
N GLU A 106 -5.51 -14.97 -20.97
CA GLU A 106 -6.09 -14.28 -21.22
C GLU A 106 -6.80 -13.50 -21.27
N ASN A 107 -6.96 -13.32 -21.13
CA ASN A 107 -7.60 -12.60 -21.21
C ASN A 107 -8.04 -11.63 -20.92
N GLU A 108 -8.01 -11.36 -20.57
CA GLU A 108 -8.21 -10.68 -20.35
C GLU A 108 -8.76 -9.84 -20.19
N GLY A 109 -9.07 -9.71 -19.99
CA GLY A 109 -9.33 -9.22 -19.89
C GLY A 109 -9.90 -8.42 -19.35
N ASP A 110 -9.88 -8.43 -19.07
CA ASP A 110 -10.06 -8.03 -18.84
C ASP A 110 -10.59 -7.44 -18.45
N GLU A 111 -10.60 -7.50 -18.09
CA GLU A 111 -10.59 -7.35 -18.01
C GLU A 111 -11.22 -7.12 -17.94
N ASN A 112 -11.53 -7.34 -17.64
CA ASN A 112 -11.71 -7.45 -17.92
C ASN A 112 -12.21 -7.56 -17.80
N ASP A 113 -12.24 -8.10 -17.51
CA ASP A 113 -12.15 -8.60 -17.77
C ASP A 113 -12.56 -8.79 -17.70
N GLU A 114 -12.68 -9.36 -17.46
CA GLU A 114 -12.46 -9.95 -17.78
C GLU A 114 -12.73 -10.38 -18.03
N ILE A 115 -12.85 -10.98 -17.89
CA ILE A 115 -12.59 -11.73 -18.46
C ILE A 115 -12.86 -12.09 -18.65
N ARG A 116 -13.04 -12.70 -18.49
CA ARG A 116 -12.91 -13.33 -19.01
C ARG A 116 -13.00 -13.83 -19.03
N PHE A 117 -12.90 -14.38 -18.78
CA PHE A 117 -12.63 -15.16 -19.20
C PHE A 117 -12.79 -15.36 -19.22
#